data_369410e2260c424b138d06a8a111ec70
#
_entry.id   369410e2260c424b138d06a8a111ec70
#
_cell.length_a   1.000
_cell.length_b   1.000
_cell.length_c   1.000
_cell.angle_alpha   90.00
_cell.angle_beta   90.00
_cell.angle_gamma   90.00
#
_symmetry.space_group_name_H-M   'P 1'
#
loop_
_entity.id
_entity.type
_entity.pdbx_description
1 polymer ?
#
loop_
_entity_poly.entity_id
_entity_poly.type
_entity_poly.pdbx_seq_one_letter_code
_entity_poly.pdbx_strand_id
1 'polypeptide(L)'
;QANILKESILPDLNILTVSSLLKEKSKDESILGKDIKNKMDNGDLIEDTIVISVLKEKVNSLSNEQILIAGFPRSSIQADSLLEIFENKYLSIVNFDVDDEQLLQRIKKRSIEESRADDSFFEKRLLIYKKSHLEILNSLKKNYSVIDIPANDEISSVTTKIIDKLGLN
;
A
#
# COMPACT_ATOMS: atom_id res chain seq x y z
N GLN A 1 -10.05 1.45 -5.63
CA GLN A 1 -10.84 0.67 -4.64
C GLN A 1 -10.93 1.40 -3.30
N ALA A 2 -9.83 1.88 -2.73
CA ALA A 2 -9.84 2.52 -1.40
C ALA A 2 -10.83 3.71 -1.32
N ASN A 3 -10.82 4.60 -2.31
CA ASN A 3 -11.74 5.75 -2.35
C ASN A 3 -13.20 5.30 -2.50
N ILE A 4 -13.46 4.28 -3.32
CA ILE A 4 -14.82 3.75 -3.51
C ILE A 4 -15.34 3.16 -2.20
N LEU A 5 -14.53 2.37 -1.48
CA LEU A 5 -14.91 1.82 -0.18
C LEU A 5 -15.22 2.94 0.82
N LYS A 6 -14.40 3.99 0.86
CA LYS A 6 -14.63 5.14 1.73
C LYS A 6 -15.93 5.86 1.40
N GLU A 7 -16.16 6.18 0.12
CA GLU A 7 -17.32 6.97 -0.31
C GLU A 7 -18.63 6.21 -0.21
N SER A 8 -18.61 4.88 -0.43
CA SER A 8 -19.83 4.09 -0.56
C SER A 8 -20.19 3.26 0.66
N ILE A 9 -19.22 2.87 1.48
CA ILE A 9 -19.41 1.85 2.52
C ILE A 9 -18.89 2.32 3.90
N LEU A 10 -17.70 2.91 3.94
CA LEU A 10 -16.98 3.25 5.18
C LEU A 10 -16.60 4.73 5.19
N PRO A 11 -17.54 5.66 5.40
CA PRO A 11 -17.28 7.12 5.31
C PRO A 11 -16.19 7.60 6.28
N ASP A 12 -16.02 6.93 7.41
CA ASP A 12 -15.01 7.26 8.43
C ASP A 12 -13.65 6.58 8.16
N LEU A 13 -13.49 5.89 7.03
CA LEU A 13 -12.25 5.20 6.68
C LEU A 13 -11.10 6.17 6.44
N ASN A 14 -10.03 6.02 7.19
CA ASN A 14 -8.77 6.74 6.98
C ASN A 14 -7.91 6.01 5.96
N ILE A 15 -7.74 6.59 4.79
CA ILE A 15 -6.87 6.04 3.74
C ILE A 15 -5.47 6.63 3.88
N LEU A 16 -4.51 5.76 4.20
CA LEU A 16 -3.09 6.09 4.28
C LEU A 16 -2.34 5.50 3.10
N THR A 17 -1.47 6.28 2.48
CA THR A 17 -0.48 5.76 1.54
C THR A 17 0.92 6.04 2.07
N VAL A 18 1.83 5.08 1.95
CA VAL A 18 3.22 5.29 2.41
C VAL A 18 3.85 6.51 1.74
N SER A 19 3.62 6.69 0.44
CA SER A 19 4.15 7.85 -0.29
C SER A 19 3.62 9.19 0.21
N SER A 20 2.33 9.29 0.59
CA SER A 20 1.81 10.55 1.16
C SER A 20 2.34 10.81 2.57
N LEU A 21 2.49 9.77 3.39
CA LEU A 21 3.08 9.88 4.72
C LEU A 21 4.54 10.34 4.67
N LEU A 22 5.35 9.75 3.79
CA LEU A 22 6.72 10.17 3.59
C LEU A 22 6.82 11.61 3.05
N LYS A 23 5.93 11.99 2.13
CA LYS A 23 5.85 13.37 1.62
C LYS A 23 5.42 14.37 2.69
N GLU A 24 4.54 13.97 3.61
CA GLU A 24 4.18 14.79 4.77
C GLU A 24 5.38 14.95 5.71
N LYS A 25 6.04 13.83 6.06
CA LYS A 25 7.22 13.82 6.93
C LYS A 25 8.41 14.57 6.35
N SER A 26 8.59 14.58 5.03
CA SER A 26 9.66 15.32 4.34
C SER A 26 9.56 16.84 4.46
N LYS A 27 8.41 17.37 4.91
CA LYS A 27 8.22 18.80 5.17
C LYS A 27 8.74 19.23 6.53
N ASP A 28 9.01 18.28 7.43
CA ASP A 28 9.60 18.57 8.74
C ASP A 28 11.03 19.10 8.59
N GLU A 29 11.39 20.09 9.38
CA GLU A 29 12.76 20.61 9.43
C GLU A 29 13.73 19.70 10.20
N SER A 30 13.24 18.57 10.74
CA SER A 30 14.06 17.57 11.43
C SER A 30 15.10 16.93 10.49
N ILE A 31 16.14 16.34 11.08
CA ILE A 31 17.16 15.58 10.32
C ILE A 31 16.49 14.49 9.47
N LEU A 32 15.55 13.77 10.05
CA LEU A 32 14.80 12.72 9.35
C LEU A 32 13.98 13.28 8.19
N GLY A 33 13.26 14.39 8.38
CA GLY A 33 12.48 15.03 7.32
C GLY A 33 13.35 15.47 6.13
N LYS A 34 14.51 16.06 6.42
CA LYS A 34 15.49 16.47 5.40
C LYS A 34 16.09 15.27 4.66
N ASP A 35 16.40 14.17 5.36
CA ASP A 35 16.91 12.94 4.75
C ASP A 35 15.85 12.31 3.80
N ILE A 36 14.62 12.18 4.26
CA ILE A 36 13.50 11.70 3.44
C ILE A 36 13.35 12.56 2.19
N LYS A 37 13.37 13.89 2.35
CA LYS A 37 13.26 14.83 1.23
C LYS A 37 14.36 14.62 0.20
N ASN A 38 15.61 14.56 0.65
CA ASN A 38 16.75 14.37 -0.25
C ASN A 38 16.66 13.07 -1.04
N LYS A 39 16.28 11.97 -0.38
CA LYS A 39 16.08 10.66 -1.05
C LYS A 39 14.95 10.70 -2.05
N MET A 40 13.82 11.34 -1.69
CA MET A 40 12.69 11.49 -2.62
C MET A 40 13.06 12.33 -3.85
N ASP A 41 13.78 13.43 -3.67
CA ASP A 41 14.20 14.34 -4.74
C ASP A 41 15.20 13.66 -5.70
N ASN A 42 16.03 12.76 -5.18
CA ASN A 42 16.99 11.95 -5.97
C ASN A 42 16.39 10.68 -6.56
N GLY A 43 15.16 10.30 -6.18
CA GLY A 43 14.54 9.04 -6.57
C GLY A 43 15.15 7.80 -5.90
N ASP A 44 15.85 8.00 -4.79
CA ASP A 44 16.46 6.94 -4.01
C ASP A 44 15.42 6.16 -3.19
N LEU A 45 15.77 4.93 -2.83
CA LEU A 45 14.94 4.11 -1.95
C LEU A 45 15.04 4.62 -0.51
N ILE A 46 13.88 4.75 0.15
CA ILE A 46 13.80 5.04 1.57
C ILE A 46 13.88 3.73 2.35
N GLU A 47 14.70 3.67 3.37
CA GLU A 47 14.93 2.47 4.18
C GLU A 47 13.65 1.98 4.86
N ASP A 48 13.50 0.66 4.94
CA ASP A 48 12.34 0.01 5.56
C ASP A 48 12.11 0.49 7.01
N THR A 49 13.18 0.69 7.76
CA THR A 49 13.11 1.19 9.14
C THR A 49 12.47 2.57 9.24
N ILE A 50 12.75 3.47 8.29
CA ILE A 50 12.14 4.80 8.23
C ILE A 50 10.66 4.67 7.85
N VAL A 51 10.34 3.86 6.85
CA VAL A 51 8.95 3.62 6.42
C VAL A 51 8.12 3.07 7.59
N ILE A 52 8.64 2.06 8.29
CA ILE A 52 7.99 1.43 9.45
C ILE A 52 7.76 2.45 10.57
N SER A 53 8.78 3.24 10.90
CA SER A 53 8.70 4.26 11.95
C SER A 53 7.64 5.32 11.65
N VAL A 54 7.62 5.86 10.43
CA VAL A 54 6.64 6.88 10.01
C VAL A 54 5.23 6.31 10.00
N LEU A 55 5.06 5.07 9.52
CA LEU A 55 3.75 4.41 9.53
C LEU A 55 3.26 4.15 10.95
N LYS A 56 4.12 3.62 11.83
CA LYS A 56 3.80 3.35 13.23
C LYS A 56 3.39 4.62 13.98
N GLU A 57 4.13 5.72 13.81
CA GLU A 57 3.80 7.03 14.36
C GLU A 57 2.39 7.46 13.94
N LYS A 58 2.06 7.33 12.65
CA LYS A 58 0.74 7.71 12.12
C LYS A 58 -0.38 6.80 12.64
N VAL A 59 -0.20 5.50 12.61
CA VAL A 59 -1.18 4.52 13.10
C VAL A 59 -1.48 4.72 14.59
N ASN A 60 -0.47 5.06 15.39
CA ASN A 60 -0.64 5.32 16.82
C ASN A 60 -1.36 6.65 17.09
N SER A 61 -1.24 7.64 16.19
CA SER A 61 -1.99 8.90 16.30
C SER A 61 -3.48 8.76 15.98
N LEU A 62 -3.87 7.68 15.30
CA LEU A 62 -5.24 7.37 14.90
C LEU A 62 -5.81 6.29 15.84
N SER A 63 -6.22 6.69 17.03
CA SER A 63 -6.83 5.77 18.01
C SER A 63 -8.26 5.42 17.62
N ASN A 64 -8.57 4.12 17.60
CA ASN A 64 -9.92 3.56 17.38
C ASN A 64 -10.55 3.88 16.00
N GLU A 65 -9.77 4.26 15.01
CA GLU A 65 -10.25 4.57 13.68
C GLU A 65 -10.08 3.39 12.73
N GLN A 66 -10.95 3.30 11.73
CA GLN A 66 -10.77 2.37 10.63
C GLN A 66 -9.69 2.92 9.69
N ILE A 67 -8.67 2.12 9.43
CA ILE A 67 -7.52 2.54 8.64
C ILE A 67 -7.34 1.56 7.47
N LEU A 68 -7.23 2.10 6.27
CA LEU A 68 -6.78 1.36 5.08
C LEU A 68 -5.40 1.87 4.67
N ILE A 69 -4.45 0.95 4.56
CA ILE A 69 -3.10 1.29 4.13
C ILE A 69 -2.86 0.74 2.73
N ALA A 70 -2.51 1.62 1.80
CA ALA A 70 -2.18 1.26 0.45
C ALA A 70 -0.67 1.42 0.19
N GLY A 71 -0.08 0.41 -0.48
CA GLY A 71 1.34 0.40 -0.83
C GLY A 71 2.27 -0.04 0.30
N PHE A 72 1.76 -0.85 1.23
CA PHE A 72 2.50 -1.49 2.31
C PHE A 72 1.90 -2.89 2.60
N PRO A 73 2.72 -3.92 2.91
CA PRO A 73 4.18 -3.92 2.88
C PRO A 73 4.76 -4.04 1.45
N ARG A 74 6.02 -3.62 1.25
CA ARG A 74 6.77 -3.75 -0.01
C ARG A 74 8.07 -4.55 0.11
N SER A 75 8.37 -5.03 1.31
CA SER A 75 9.49 -5.93 1.62
C SER A 75 9.10 -6.93 2.69
N SER A 76 9.87 -8.00 2.85
CA SER A 76 9.69 -8.96 3.94
C SER A 76 9.88 -8.32 5.32
N ILE A 77 10.84 -7.39 5.44
CA ILE A 77 11.07 -6.64 6.69
C ILE A 77 9.83 -5.83 7.07
N GLN A 78 9.21 -5.17 6.11
CA GLN A 78 7.95 -4.46 6.33
C GLN A 78 6.80 -5.41 6.69
N ALA A 79 6.72 -6.58 6.06
CA ALA A 79 5.71 -7.59 6.37
C ALA A 79 5.85 -8.13 7.81
N ASP A 80 7.07 -8.37 8.24
CA ASP A 80 7.37 -8.86 9.59
C ASP A 80 7.08 -7.80 10.67
N SER A 81 7.14 -6.51 10.31
CA SER A 81 6.84 -5.40 11.24
C SER A 81 5.35 -5.17 11.51
N LEU A 82 4.44 -5.80 10.77
CA LEU A 82 3.00 -5.58 10.93
C LEU A 82 2.49 -5.87 12.35
N LEU A 83 2.99 -6.91 13.02
CA LEU A 83 2.63 -7.23 14.41
C LEU A 83 2.95 -6.07 15.35
N GLU A 84 4.11 -5.45 15.17
CA GLU A 84 4.55 -4.33 15.98
C GLU A 84 3.76 -3.04 15.69
N ILE A 85 3.44 -2.79 14.40
CA ILE A 85 2.71 -1.60 13.99
C ILE A 85 1.24 -1.66 14.45
N PHE A 86 0.62 -2.84 14.37
CA PHE A 86 -0.81 -3.05 14.62
C PHE A 86 -1.07 -3.84 15.90
N GLU A 87 -0.21 -3.72 16.90
CA GLU A 87 -0.39 -4.32 18.20
C GLU A 87 -1.80 -4.03 18.74
N ASN A 88 -2.52 -5.10 19.12
CA ASN A 88 -3.90 -5.04 19.62
C ASN A 88 -4.97 -4.50 18.63
N LYS A 89 -4.70 -4.48 17.32
CA LYS A 89 -5.68 -4.11 16.29
C LYS A 89 -6.07 -5.32 15.42
N TYR A 90 -7.33 -5.34 14.99
CA TYR A 90 -7.76 -6.30 13.96
C TYR A 90 -7.17 -5.91 12.62
N LEU A 91 -6.51 -6.85 11.98
CA LEU A 91 -5.86 -6.63 10.69
C LEU A 91 -6.41 -7.61 9.64
N SER A 92 -6.96 -7.06 8.56
CA SER A 92 -7.31 -7.80 7.36
C SER A 92 -6.36 -7.42 6.23
N ILE A 93 -5.74 -8.42 5.60
CA ILE A 93 -4.80 -8.21 4.50
C ILE A 93 -5.49 -8.64 3.21
N VAL A 94 -5.58 -7.71 2.25
CA VAL A 94 -6.15 -7.97 0.93
C VAL A 94 -5.02 -8.00 -0.09
N ASN A 95 -4.88 -9.13 -0.78
CA ASN A 95 -3.98 -9.29 -1.91
C ASN A 95 -4.79 -9.25 -3.20
N PHE A 96 -4.48 -8.31 -4.10
CA PHE A 96 -5.07 -8.27 -5.44
C PHE A 96 -4.27 -9.13 -6.39
N ASP A 97 -4.93 -10.14 -6.94
CA ASP A 97 -4.37 -10.99 -7.99
C ASP A 97 -4.77 -10.43 -9.36
N VAL A 98 -3.78 -10.00 -10.13
CA VAL A 98 -3.96 -9.34 -11.43
C VAL A 98 -2.98 -9.93 -12.43
N ASP A 99 -3.48 -10.32 -13.60
CA ASP A 99 -2.66 -10.81 -14.69
C ASP A 99 -1.71 -9.72 -15.21
N ASP A 100 -0.51 -10.11 -15.62
CA ASP A 100 0.52 -9.21 -16.10
C ASP A 100 0.04 -8.33 -17.26
N GLU A 101 -0.71 -8.91 -18.19
CA GLU A 101 -1.24 -8.18 -19.34
C GLU A 101 -2.20 -7.07 -18.90
N GLN A 102 -3.12 -7.37 -17.98
CA GLN A 102 -4.05 -6.39 -17.41
C GLN A 102 -3.30 -5.30 -16.63
N LEU A 103 -2.27 -5.70 -15.89
CA LEU A 103 -1.45 -4.77 -15.14
C LEU A 103 -0.74 -3.78 -16.07
N LEU A 104 -0.14 -4.27 -17.17
CA LEU A 104 0.51 -3.45 -18.18
C LEU A 104 -0.47 -2.48 -18.87
N GLN A 105 -1.66 -2.95 -19.22
CA GLN A 105 -2.70 -2.12 -19.80
C GLN A 105 -3.14 -0.98 -18.88
N ARG A 106 -3.38 -1.30 -17.60
CA ARG A 106 -3.78 -0.30 -16.59
C ARG A 106 -2.73 0.77 -16.37
N ILE A 107 -1.46 0.39 -16.42
CA ILE A 107 -0.37 1.35 -16.23
C ILE A 107 -0.19 2.24 -17.45
N LYS A 108 -0.24 1.67 -18.66
CA LYS A 108 -0.22 2.47 -19.90
C LYS A 108 -1.36 3.50 -19.91
N LYS A 109 -2.58 3.08 -19.53
CA LYS A 109 -3.71 3.99 -19.41
C LYS A 109 -3.47 5.11 -18.40
N ARG A 110 -3.00 4.76 -17.20
CA ARG A 110 -2.71 5.74 -16.14
C ARG A 110 -1.60 6.72 -16.52
N SER A 111 -0.54 6.26 -17.17
CA SER A 111 0.57 7.14 -17.57
C SER A 111 0.12 8.20 -18.59
N ILE A 112 -0.83 7.87 -19.45
CA ILE A 112 -1.43 8.81 -20.40
C ILE A 112 -2.35 9.80 -19.66
N GLU A 113 -3.19 9.32 -18.74
CA GLU A 113 -4.19 10.14 -18.06
C GLU A 113 -3.59 11.05 -16.96
N GLU A 114 -2.57 10.58 -16.26
CA GLU A 114 -2.02 11.27 -15.07
C GLU A 114 -0.61 11.86 -15.32
N SER A 115 -0.05 11.72 -16.52
CA SER A 115 1.30 12.24 -16.91
C SER A 115 2.38 11.91 -15.87
N ARG A 116 2.36 10.69 -15.30
CA ARG A 116 3.33 10.27 -14.28
C ARG A 116 4.66 9.88 -14.91
N ALA A 117 5.69 10.66 -14.67
CA ALA A 117 7.07 10.38 -15.10
C ALA A 117 7.61 9.02 -14.57
N ASP A 118 7.10 8.57 -13.45
CA ASP A 118 7.40 7.30 -12.78
C ASP A 118 7.10 6.06 -13.61
N ASP A 119 6.15 6.12 -14.53
CA ASP A 119 5.71 4.95 -15.29
C ASP A 119 6.69 4.57 -16.43
N SER A 120 7.68 5.42 -16.74
CA SER A 120 8.77 5.09 -17.67
C SER A 120 9.69 3.98 -17.18
N PHE A 121 9.75 3.75 -15.85
CA PHE A 121 10.55 2.69 -15.21
C PHE A 121 9.72 1.46 -14.82
N PHE A 122 8.51 1.33 -15.36
CA PHE A 122 7.56 0.33 -14.91
C PHE A 122 8.03 -1.11 -15.09
N GLU A 123 8.62 -1.46 -16.21
CA GLU A 123 9.10 -2.84 -16.45
C GLU A 123 10.13 -3.26 -15.40
N LYS A 124 11.05 -2.36 -15.05
CA LYS A 124 12.02 -2.58 -13.98
C LYS A 124 11.34 -2.75 -12.62
N ARG A 125 10.33 -1.94 -12.32
CA ARG A 125 9.55 -2.06 -11.08
C ARG A 125 8.75 -3.35 -11.03
N LEU A 126 8.15 -3.77 -12.13
CA LEU A 126 7.41 -5.04 -12.20
C LEU A 126 8.32 -6.24 -11.92
N LEU A 127 9.53 -6.24 -12.49
CA LEU A 127 10.50 -7.31 -12.22
C LEU A 127 10.92 -7.36 -10.74
N ILE A 128 11.18 -6.21 -10.13
CA ILE A 128 11.50 -6.11 -8.69
C ILE A 128 10.30 -6.58 -7.86
N TYR A 129 9.09 -6.12 -8.20
CA TYR A 129 7.87 -6.52 -7.52
C TYR A 129 7.66 -8.03 -7.58
N LYS A 130 7.77 -8.65 -8.76
CA LYS A 130 7.60 -10.10 -8.91
C LYS A 130 8.60 -10.90 -8.08
N LYS A 131 9.84 -10.44 -8.01
CA LYS A 131 10.87 -11.11 -7.22
C LYS A 131 10.57 -11.06 -5.72
N SER A 132 10.11 -9.94 -5.21
CA SER A 132 9.82 -9.76 -3.77
C SER A 132 8.41 -10.20 -3.36
N HIS A 133 7.45 -10.20 -4.29
CA HIS A 133 6.03 -10.45 -3.99
C HIS A 133 5.78 -11.81 -3.33
N LEU A 134 6.38 -12.88 -3.85
CA LEU A 134 6.23 -14.22 -3.27
C LEU A 134 6.82 -14.31 -1.87
N GLU A 135 7.94 -13.67 -1.61
CA GLU A 135 8.57 -13.63 -0.28
C GLU A 135 7.69 -12.89 0.72
N ILE A 136 7.19 -11.72 0.31
CA ILE A 136 6.25 -10.91 1.11
C ILE A 136 4.98 -11.70 1.41
N LEU A 137 4.36 -12.29 0.39
CA LEU A 137 3.12 -13.04 0.53
C LEU A 137 3.30 -14.27 1.43
N ASN A 138 4.44 -14.97 1.31
CA ASN A 138 4.76 -16.10 2.17
C ASN A 138 4.98 -15.66 3.62
N SER A 139 5.63 -14.53 3.87
CA SER A 139 5.78 -13.96 5.21
C SER A 139 4.41 -13.60 5.79
N LEU A 140 3.57 -12.92 5.03
CA LEU A 140 2.22 -12.55 5.46
C LEU A 140 1.36 -13.78 5.78
N LYS A 141 1.33 -14.79 4.92
CA LYS A 141 0.50 -16.01 5.10
C LYS A 141 0.94 -16.88 6.29
N LYS A 142 2.14 -16.70 6.82
CA LYS A 142 2.59 -17.38 8.04
C LYS A 142 1.88 -16.87 9.30
N ASN A 143 1.61 -15.56 9.35
CA ASN A 143 1.19 -14.88 10.57
C ASN A 143 -0.23 -14.31 10.47
N TYR A 144 -0.79 -14.21 9.25
CA TYR A 144 -2.05 -13.52 8.99
C TYR A 144 -2.95 -14.29 8.03
N SER A 145 -4.26 -14.06 8.15
CA SER A 145 -5.21 -14.43 7.11
C SER A 145 -5.10 -13.42 5.96
N VAL A 146 -4.67 -13.89 4.79
CA VAL A 146 -4.59 -13.08 3.57
C VAL A 146 -5.77 -13.42 2.66
N ILE A 147 -6.52 -12.40 2.29
CA ILE A 147 -7.69 -12.50 1.42
C ILE A 147 -7.25 -12.21 -0.01
N ASP A 148 -7.19 -13.25 -0.84
CA ASP A 148 -6.87 -13.11 -2.26
C ASP A 148 -8.15 -12.67 -3.02
N ILE A 149 -8.06 -11.55 -3.75
CA ILE A 149 -9.12 -10.97 -4.57
C ILE A 149 -8.69 -10.98 -6.03
N PRO A 150 -9.32 -11.81 -6.89
CA PRO A 150 -9.13 -11.71 -8.33
C PRO A 150 -9.58 -10.33 -8.83
N ALA A 151 -8.65 -9.58 -9.43
CA ALA A 151 -8.86 -8.17 -9.77
C ALA A 151 -8.64 -7.86 -11.25
N ASN A 152 -8.87 -8.84 -12.14
CA ASN A 152 -8.83 -8.66 -13.59
C ASN A 152 -10.10 -7.98 -14.14
N ASP A 153 -11.20 -8.06 -13.39
CA ASP A 153 -12.51 -7.56 -13.80
C ASP A 153 -12.65 -6.04 -13.69
N GLU A 154 -13.80 -5.54 -14.07
CA GLU A 154 -14.22 -4.15 -13.91
C GLU A 154 -14.19 -3.72 -12.43
N ILE A 155 -13.98 -2.43 -12.21
CA ILE A 155 -13.81 -1.83 -10.87
C ILE A 155 -14.97 -2.18 -9.93
N SER A 156 -16.20 -2.13 -10.42
CA SER A 156 -17.42 -2.44 -9.65
C SER A 156 -17.45 -3.89 -9.18
N SER A 157 -17.11 -4.85 -10.06
CA SER A 157 -17.04 -6.27 -9.74
C SER A 157 -15.98 -6.55 -8.68
N VAL A 158 -14.81 -5.93 -8.79
CA VAL A 158 -13.75 -6.04 -7.79
C VAL A 158 -14.19 -5.45 -6.44
N THR A 159 -14.91 -4.32 -6.47
CA THR A 159 -15.48 -3.70 -5.24
C THR A 159 -16.43 -4.67 -4.54
N THR A 160 -17.37 -5.29 -5.28
CA THR A 160 -18.30 -6.27 -4.71
C THR A 160 -17.55 -7.44 -4.06
N LYS A 161 -16.55 -7.98 -4.73
CA LYS A 161 -15.71 -9.06 -4.15
C LYS A 161 -15.02 -8.67 -2.86
N ILE A 162 -14.55 -7.42 -2.74
CA ILE A 162 -13.94 -6.91 -1.52
C ILE A 162 -14.97 -6.85 -0.40
N ILE A 163 -16.14 -6.26 -0.67
CA ILE A 163 -17.23 -6.12 0.29
C ILE A 163 -17.65 -7.49 0.83
N ASP A 164 -17.91 -8.45 -0.05
CA ASP A 164 -18.33 -9.80 0.30
C ASP A 164 -17.27 -10.53 1.13
N LYS A 165 -16.01 -10.45 0.71
CA LYS A 165 -14.89 -11.15 1.39
C LYS A 165 -14.53 -10.55 2.74
N LEU A 166 -14.73 -9.26 2.92
CA LEU A 166 -14.49 -8.57 4.19
C LEU A 166 -15.74 -8.49 5.08
N GLY A 167 -16.91 -8.93 4.60
CA GLY A 167 -18.16 -8.87 5.37
C GLY A 167 -18.60 -7.44 5.68
N LEU A 168 -18.47 -6.52 4.71
CA LEU A 168 -18.78 -5.10 4.87
C LEU A 168 -20.24 -4.75 4.45
N ASN A 169 -21.15 -5.70 4.55
CA ASN A 169 -22.58 -5.53 4.23
C ASN A 169 -23.35 -4.90 5.38
#